data_0fad5d768560235866a0e2d54040b26a
#
_entry.id   0fad5d768560235866a0e2d54040b26a
#
_cell.length_a   1.000
_cell.length_b   1.000
_cell.length_c   1.000
_cell.angle_alpha   90.00
_cell.angle_beta   90.00
_cell.angle_gamma   90.00
#
_symmetry.space_group_name_H-M   'P 1'
#
loop_
_entity.id
_entity.type
_entity.pdbx_description
1 polymer ?
#
loop_
_entity_poly.entity_id
_entity_poly.type
_entity_poly.pdbx_seq_one_letter_code
_entity_poly.pdbx_strand_id
1 'polypeptide(L)'
;MIENIILKFLKADTTLATLTGGNIYPDVGQVESLPCVVMSADSPTSPTDNPWDYTQNLTFEIYAQTEKKAQQIRNRFYELLNKYDDFFLAEQPSGIIIREAHAVSASVSNHFPNDTEQAKEKVVSFDFRFTKCA
;
A
#
# COMPACT_ATOMS: atom_id res chain seq x y z
N MET A 1 5.16 1.98 -10.99
CA MET A 1 4.79 0.87 -11.93
C MET A 1 3.60 0.06 -11.44
N ILE A 2 3.62 -0.36 -10.18
CA ILE A 2 2.55 -1.23 -9.64
C ILE A 2 1.53 -0.48 -8.80
N GLU A 3 1.68 0.82 -8.62
CA GLU A 3 0.87 1.62 -7.69
C GLU A 3 -0.63 1.49 -7.99
N ASN A 4 -1.00 1.62 -9.24
CA ASN A 4 -2.41 1.55 -9.63
C ASN A 4 -2.98 0.14 -9.48
N ILE A 5 -2.18 -0.88 -9.73
CA ILE A 5 -2.60 -2.27 -9.58
C ILE A 5 -2.90 -2.56 -8.12
N ILE A 6 -1.99 -2.18 -7.24
CA ILE A 6 -2.14 -2.41 -5.80
C ILE A 6 -3.29 -1.56 -5.24
N LEU A 7 -3.38 -0.30 -5.66
CA LEU A 7 -4.47 0.57 -5.21
C LEU A 7 -5.83 0.00 -5.59
N LYS A 8 -5.96 -0.48 -6.82
CA LYS A 8 -7.19 -1.12 -7.29
C LYS A 8 -7.51 -2.38 -6.49
N PHE A 9 -6.50 -3.20 -6.22
CA PHE A 9 -6.65 -4.40 -5.41
C PHE A 9 -7.15 -4.07 -4.01
N LEU A 10 -6.56 -3.06 -3.37
CA LEU A 10 -6.94 -2.65 -2.02
C LEU A 10 -8.35 -2.07 -1.98
N LYS A 11 -8.69 -1.25 -2.95
CA LYS A 11 -10.04 -0.64 -3.02
C LYS A 11 -11.13 -1.66 -3.28
N ALA A 12 -10.80 -2.78 -3.90
CA ALA A 12 -11.77 -3.85 -4.15
C ALA A 12 -12.05 -4.70 -2.91
N ASP A 13 -11.24 -4.60 -1.87
CA ASP A 13 -11.45 -5.35 -0.64
C ASP A 13 -12.56 -4.71 0.20
N THR A 14 -13.65 -5.46 0.41
CA THR A 14 -14.83 -4.93 1.11
C THR A 14 -14.56 -4.64 2.58
N THR A 15 -13.74 -5.45 3.25
CA THR A 15 -13.39 -5.24 4.64
C THR A 15 -12.57 -3.94 4.80
N LEU A 16 -11.59 -3.75 3.95
CA LEU A 16 -10.77 -2.54 3.98
C LEU A 16 -11.59 -1.31 3.63
N ALA A 17 -12.47 -1.41 2.65
CA ALA A 17 -13.37 -0.32 2.27
C ALA A 17 -14.27 0.08 3.44
N THR A 18 -14.78 -0.89 4.21
CA THR A 18 -15.60 -0.61 5.39
C THR A 18 -14.76 0.09 6.47
N LEU A 19 -13.53 -0.36 6.70
CA LEU A 19 -12.66 0.20 7.73
C LEU A 19 -12.21 1.62 7.40
N THR A 20 -11.96 1.92 6.13
CA THR A 20 -11.41 3.21 5.70
C THR A 20 -12.44 4.15 5.08
N GLY A 21 -13.65 3.67 4.83
CA GLY A 21 -14.65 4.42 4.08
C GLY A 21 -14.27 4.60 2.61
N GLY A 22 -13.36 3.77 2.10
CA GLY A 22 -12.85 3.90 0.74
C GLY A 22 -11.78 4.96 0.57
N ASN A 23 -11.31 5.55 1.66
CA ASN A 23 -10.37 6.68 1.65
C ASN A 23 -8.93 6.19 1.58
N ILE A 24 -8.51 5.68 0.44
CA ILE A 24 -7.14 5.28 0.17
C ILE A 24 -6.62 6.19 -0.95
N TYR A 25 -5.62 7.00 -0.64
CA TYR A 25 -5.14 8.05 -1.53
C TYR A 25 -3.70 7.79 -1.95
N PRO A 26 -3.37 8.02 -3.23
CA PRO A 26 -1.98 7.92 -3.71
C PRO A 26 -1.14 9.15 -3.38
N ASP A 27 -1.76 10.20 -2.82
CA ASP A 27 -1.08 11.47 -2.58
C ASP A 27 -1.67 12.13 -1.34
N VAL A 28 -0.79 12.71 -0.53
CA VAL A 28 -1.15 13.42 0.69
C VAL A 28 -2.08 14.59 0.42
N GLY A 29 -1.92 15.26 -0.72
CA GLY A 29 -2.72 16.42 -1.08
C GLY A 29 -4.20 16.15 -1.28
N GLN A 30 -4.61 14.88 -1.34
CA GLN A 30 -6.00 14.49 -1.55
C GLN A 30 -6.74 14.10 -0.29
N VAL A 31 -6.07 14.17 0.86
CA VAL A 31 -6.65 13.71 2.13
C VAL A 31 -7.66 14.73 2.65
N GLU A 32 -8.90 14.30 2.85
CA GLU A 32 -9.98 15.17 3.27
C GLU A 32 -10.63 14.76 4.60
N SER A 33 -10.59 13.49 4.96
CA SER A 33 -11.31 12.99 6.13
C SER A 33 -10.63 11.78 6.74
N LEU A 34 -10.92 11.53 8.01
CA LEU A 34 -10.49 10.33 8.73
C LEU A 34 -11.64 9.32 8.78
N PRO A 35 -11.35 8.03 8.78
CA PRO A 35 -10.04 7.41 8.60
C PRO A 35 -9.57 7.50 7.15
N CYS A 36 -8.27 7.45 6.95
CA CYS A 36 -7.73 7.45 5.59
C CYS A 36 -6.36 6.76 5.55
N VAL A 37 -5.96 6.38 4.36
CA VAL A 37 -4.65 5.78 4.10
C VAL A 37 -4.01 6.53 2.95
N VAL A 38 -2.75 6.87 3.12
CA VAL A 38 -1.96 7.55 2.08
C VAL A 38 -0.87 6.60 1.62
N MET A 39 -0.82 6.34 0.32
CA MET A 39 0.17 5.47 -0.28
C MET A 39 1.30 6.31 -0.87
N SER A 40 2.53 5.92 -0.58
CA SER A 40 3.70 6.47 -1.24
C SER A 40 4.54 5.33 -1.80
N ALA A 41 5.25 5.59 -2.89
CA ALA A 41 5.98 4.57 -3.62
C ALA A 41 7.41 5.01 -3.88
N ASP A 42 8.34 4.08 -3.65
CA ASP A 42 9.70 4.25 -4.13
C ASP A 42 9.78 3.90 -5.61
N SER A 43 10.88 4.28 -6.25
CA SER A 43 11.13 3.88 -7.62
C SER A 43 11.39 2.38 -7.69
N PRO A 44 10.88 1.69 -8.71
CA PRO A 44 11.19 0.28 -8.88
C PRO A 44 12.67 0.09 -9.23
N THR A 45 13.24 -0.99 -8.72
CA THR A 45 14.63 -1.36 -9.00
C THR A 45 14.67 -2.73 -9.67
N SER A 46 15.68 -2.94 -10.49
CA SER A 46 15.86 -4.20 -11.21
C SER A 46 17.27 -4.71 -10.97
N PRO A 47 17.45 -6.02 -10.72
CA PRO A 47 18.79 -6.60 -10.69
C PRO A 47 19.48 -6.43 -12.05
N THR A 48 20.78 -6.29 -12.04
CA THR A 48 21.55 -6.03 -13.25
C THR A 48 21.52 -7.17 -14.25
N ASP A 49 21.28 -8.39 -13.78
CA ASP A 49 21.30 -9.60 -14.59
C ASP A 49 19.91 -10.07 -15.05
N ASN A 50 18.85 -9.40 -14.60
CA ASN A 50 17.49 -9.75 -15.00
C ASN A 50 16.63 -8.52 -15.20
N PRO A 51 16.57 -7.96 -16.41
CA PRO A 51 15.83 -6.73 -16.67
C PRO A 51 14.31 -6.89 -16.64
N TRP A 52 13.79 -8.09 -16.51
CA TRP A 52 12.34 -8.33 -16.44
C TRP A 52 11.81 -8.36 -15.01
N ASP A 53 12.69 -8.55 -14.04
CA ASP A 53 12.36 -8.64 -12.63
C ASP A 53 12.56 -7.30 -11.93
N TYR A 54 11.59 -6.92 -11.10
CA TYR A 54 11.62 -5.65 -10.39
C TYR A 54 11.22 -5.86 -8.94
N THR A 55 11.77 -5.01 -8.08
CA THR A 55 11.33 -4.87 -6.69
C THR A 55 10.92 -3.42 -6.47
N GLN A 56 9.80 -3.22 -5.82
CA GLN A 56 9.32 -1.89 -5.49
C GLN A 56 8.71 -1.89 -4.10
N ASN A 57 9.04 -0.86 -3.32
CA ASN A 57 8.47 -0.66 -2.00
C ASN A 57 7.29 0.30 -2.08
N LEU A 58 6.21 -0.08 -1.42
CA LEU A 58 5.07 0.81 -1.19
C LEU A 58 4.89 0.97 0.31
N THR A 59 4.73 2.21 0.74
CA THR A 59 4.51 2.56 2.14
C THR A 59 3.10 3.13 2.30
N PHE A 60 2.39 2.67 3.32
CA PHE A 60 1.04 3.11 3.60
C PHE A 60 1.01 3.78 4.97
N GLU A 61 0.63 5.04 4.99
CA GLU A 61 0.43 5.79 6.21
C GLU A 61 -1.05 5.76 6.55
N ILE A 62 -1.38 5.18 7.70
CA ILE A 62 -2.75 4.93 8.13
C ILE A 62 -3.08 5.94 9.22
N TYR A 63 -4.12 6.72 9.00
CA TYR A 63 -4.59 7.73 9.96
C TYR A 63 -6.04 7.43 10.34
N ALA A 64 -6.30 7.41 11.64
CA ALA A 64 -7.65 7.16 12.15
C ALA A 64 -7.90 7.96 13.42
N GLN A 65 -9.16 8.06 13.80
CA GLN A 65 -9.54 8.80 15.01
C GLN A 65 -9.11 8.10 16.30
N THR A 66 -9.03 6.75 16.26
CA THR A 66 -8.69 5.95 17.43
C THR A 66 -7.57 4.99 17.11
N GLU A 67 -6.82 4.63 18.14
CA GLU A 67 -5.75 3.64 18.04
C GLU A 67 -6.29 2.28 17.58
N LYS A 68 -7.44 1.87 18.10
CA LYS A 68 -8.07 0.61 17.72
C LYS A 68 -8.37 0.56 16.22
N LYS A 69 -8.93 1.65 15.69
CA LYS A 69 -9.25 1.73 14.27
C LYS A 69 -7.99 1.66 13.40
N ALA A 70 -6.96 2.38 13.80
CA ALA A 70 -5.68 2.36 13.08
C ALA A 70 -5.07 0.96 13.07
N GLN A 71 -5.13 0.25 14.20
CA GLN A 71 -4.64 -1.11 14.30
C GLN A 71 -5.44 -2.08 13.43
N GLN A 72 -6.75 -1.93 13.38
CA GLN A 72 -7.61 -2.78 12.54
C GLN A 72 -7.26 -2.61 11.07
N ILE A 73 -7.06 -1.39 10.64
CA ILE A 73 -6.67 -1.11 9.26
C ILE A 73 -5.30 -1.71 8.95
N ARG A 74 -4.31 -1.50 9.84
CA ARG A 74 -2.98 -2.07 9.68
C ARG A 74 -3.02 -3.59 9.58
N ASN A 75 -3.78 -4.24 10.45
CA ASN A 75 -3.88 -5.69 10.44
C ASN A 75 -4.48 -6.20 9.14
N ARG A 76 -5.44 -5.47 8.58
CA ARG A 76 -6.01 -5.86 7.30
C ARG A 76 -5.00 -5.74 6.17
N PHE A 77 -4.15 -4.73 6.20
CA PHE A 77 -3.05 -4.63 5.23
C PHE A 77 -2.13 -5.86 5.31
N TYR A 78 -1.78 -6.29 6.51
CA TYR A 78 -0.96 -7.50 6.66
C TYR A 78 -1.66 -8.73 6.12
N GLU A 79 -2.94 -8.89 6.38
CA GLU A 79 -3.70 -10.02 5.85
C GLU A 79 -3.73 -10.05 4.33
N LEU A 80 -3.83 -8.88 3.70
CA LEU A 80 -3.94 -8.76 2.25
C LEU A 80 -2.59 -8.86 1.55
N LEU A 81 -1.54 -8.30 2.11
CA LEU A 81 -0.30 -8.04 1.39
C LEU A 81 0.92 -8.77 1.93
N ASN A 82 0.87 -9.35 3.13
CA ASN A 82 2.04 -10.08 3.65
C ASN A 82 1.98 -11.53 3.20
N LYS A 83 2.16 -11.73 1.89
CA LYS A 83 1.99 -13.02 1.22
C LYS A 83 3.18 -13.29 0.31
N TYR A 84 4.18 -13.92 0.79
CA TYR A 84 5.42 -14.15 0.05
C TYR A 84 5.12 -14.63 -1.39
N ASP A 85 5.24 -15.89 -1.66
CA ASP A 85 5.03 -16.47 -3.00
C ASP A 85 3.56 -16.74 -3.35
N ASP A 86 2.65 -16.58 -2.40
CA ASP A 86 1.23 -16.81 -2.64
C ASP A 86 0.50 -15.59 -3.19
N PHE A 87 1.17 -14.45 -3.22
CA PHE A 87 0.58 -13.23 -3.72
C PHE A 87 0.75 -13.16 -5.24
N PHE A 88 -0.36 -13.15 -5.94
CA PHE A 88 -0.33 -13.14 -7.39
C PHE A 88 -1.39 -12.21 -7.94
N LEU A 89 -0.94 -11.17 -8.63
CA LEU A 89 -1.81 -10.25 -9.36
C LEU A 89 -1.22 -10.04 -10.76
N ALA A 90 -2.07 -10.17 -11.75
CA ALA A 90 -1.69 -9.91 -13.13
C ALA A 90 -2.58 -8.85 -13.72
N GLU A 91 -2.02 -7.94 -14.47
CA GLU A 91 -2.77 -6.91 -15.15
C GLU A 91 -2.44 -6.92 -16.64
N GLN A 92 -3.50 -6.98 -17.45
CA GLN A 92 -3.42 -6.86 -18.87
C GLN A 92 -4.07 -5.53 -19.29
N PRO A 93 -3.56 -4.83 -20.30
CA PRO A 93 -2.45 -5.22 -21.19
C PRO A 93 -1.06 -4.80 -20.74
N SER A 94 -0.90 -4.31 -19.49
CA SER A 94 0.38 -3.79 -19.04
C SER A 94 1.50 -4.84 -19.00
N GLY A 95 1.15 -6.12 -18.92
CA GLY A 95 2.13 -7.20 -18.85
C GLY A 95 2.81 -7.33 -17.49
N ILE A 96 2.27 -6.70 -16.45
CA ILE A 96 2.83 -6.76 -15.10
C ILE A 96 2.22 -7.92 -14.33
N ILE A 97 3.08 -8.76 -13.74
CA ILE A 97 2.66 -9.86 -12.88
C ILE A 97 3.37 -9.72 -11.55
N ILE A 98 2.59 -9.42 -10.50
CA ILE A 98 3.12 -9.32 -9.14
C ILE A 98 3.13 -10.70 -8.53
N ARG A 99 4.29 -11.14 -8.04
CA ARG A 99 4.49 -12.52 -7.57
C ARG A 99 4.67 -12.64 -6.09
N GLU A 100 5.17 -11.62 -5.43
CA GLU A 100 5.45 -11.64 -4.01
C GLU A 100 5.11 -10.28 -3.40
N ALA A 101 4.65 -10.33 -2.16
CA ALA A 101 4.51 -9.15 -1.33
C ALA A 101 4.85 -9.55 0.11
N HIS A 102 5.68 -8.76 0.77
CA HIS A 102 6.00 -9.02 2.16
C HIS A 102 6.26 -7.74 2.93
N ALA A 103 5.93 -7.77 4.20
CA ALA A 103 6.10 -6.63 5.08
C ALA A 103 7.58 -6.41 5.39
N VAL A 104 7.98 -5.14 5.40
CA VAL A 104 9.31 -4.71 5.82
C VAL A 104 9.17 -3.63 6.88
N SER A 105 10.27 -3.30 7.53
CA SER A 105 10.27 -2.25 8.54
C SER A 105 9.91 -0.91 7.91
N ALA A 106 9.03 -0.18 8.58
CA ALA A 106 8.69 1.18 8.19
C ALA A 106 9.08 2.11 9.33
N SER A 107 9.82 3.16 9.00
CA SER A 107 10.39 4.05 10.01
C SER A 107 9.92 5.49 9.87
N VAL A 108 9.03 5.78 8.97
CA VAL A 108 8.64 7.16 8.69
C VAL A 108 7.27 7.44 9.20
N SER A 109 7.11 8.57 9.86
CA SER A 109 5.81 9.11 10.13
C SER A 109 5.75 10.51 9.56
N ASN A 110 4.80 10.74 8.68
CA ASN A 110 4.47 12.07 8.23
C ASN A 110 3.28 12.58 9.01
N HIS A 111 3.23 13.87 9.17
CA HIS A 111 2.09 14.45 9.84
C HIS A 111 0.88 14.42 8.93
N PHE A 112 -0.27 14.15 9.52
CA PHE A 112 -1.52 14.30 8.81
C PHE A 112 -1.65 15.74 8.31
N PRO A 113 -2.00 15.96 7.03
CA PRO A 113 -1.99 17.31 6.46
C PRO A 113 -2.92 18.30 7.16
N ASN A 114 -3.98 17.79 7.78
CA ASN A 114 -4.90 18.60 8.56
C ASN A 114 -4.66 18.33 10.03
N ASP A 115 -3.73 19.06 10.63
CA ASP A 115 -3.29 18.84 12.00
C ASP A 115 -4.25 19.40 13.05
N THR A 116 -5.39 19.90 12.64
CA THR A 116 -6.43 20.29 13.60
C THR A 116 -7.09 19.08 14.26
N GLU A 117 -6.92 17.90 13.68
CA GLU A 117 -7.43 16.65 14.23
C GLU A 117 -6.32 15.80 14.81
N GLN A 118 -6.59 15.19 15.95
CA GLN A 118 -5.63 14.31 16.60
C GLN A 118 -5.71 12.92 16.00
N ALA A 119 -5.09 12.75 14.83
CA ALA A 119 -5.08 11.46 14.17
C ALA A 119 -4.10 10.51 14.85
N LYS A 120 -4.50 9.25 14.98
CA LYS A 120 -3.62 8.15 15.38
C LYS A 120 -3.02 7.55 14.12
N GLU A 121 -1.71 7.39 14.11
CA GLU A 121 -0.97 6.99 12.94
C GLU A 121 -0.37 5.59 13.10
N LYS A 122 -0.45 4.80 12.05
CA LYS A 122 0.32 3.58 11.88
C LYS A 122 0.93 3.59 10.48
N VAL A 123 2.15 3.11 10.37
CA VAL A 123 2.83 3.04 9.08
C VAL A 123 3.18 1.59 8.79
N VAL A 124 2.85 1.14 7.60
CA VAL A 124 3.24 -0.18 7.12
C VAL A 124 3.92 -0.05 5.76
N SER A 125 4.88 -0.89 5.53
CA SER A 125 5.64 -0.89 4.28
C SER A 125 5.76 -2.30 3.75
N PHE A 126 5.63 -2.44 2.44
CA PHE A 126 5.71 -3.75 1.79
C PHE A 126 6.63 -3.67 0.59
N ASP A 127 7.44 -4.70 0.43
CA ASP A 127 8.21 -4.91 -0.79
C ASP A 127 7.44 -5.83 -1.70
N PHE A 128 7.34 -5.44 -2.96
CA PHE A 128 6.68 -6.21 -4.00
C PHE A 128 7.70 -6.64 -5.03
N ARG A 129 7.68 -7.92 -5.36
CA ARG A 129 8.45 -8.44 -6.47
C ARG A 129 7.51 -8.71 -7.64
N PHE A 130 7.85 -8.18 -8.79
CA PHE A 130 7.00 -8.33 -9.97
C PHE A 130 7.83 -8.46 -11.23
N THR A 131 7.20 -9.03 -12.23
CA THR A 131 7.77 -9.22 -13.55
C THR A 131 7.00 -8.35 -14.53
N LYS A 132 7.70 -7.68 -15.43
CA LYS A 132 7.08 -6.95 -16.51
C LYS A 132 7.53 -7.54 -17.82
N CYS A 133 6.58 -8.07 -18.57
CA CYS A 133 6.81 -8.59 -19.91
C CYS A 133 6.52 -7.48 -20.92
N ALA A 134 7.41 -7.35 -21.88
CA ALA A 134 7.24 -6.35 -22.92
C ALA A 134 6.07 -6.68 -23.83
#